data_5f4ab9b98c90845366713cdc5a7edfc4
#
_entry.id   5f4ab9b98c90845366713cdc5a7edfc4
#
_cell.length_a   1.000
_cell.length_b   1.000
_cell.length_c   1.000
_cell.angle_alpha   90.00
_cell.angle_beta   90.00
_cell.angle_gamma   90.00
#
_symmetry.space_group_name_H-M   'P 1'
#
loop_
_entity.id
_entity.type
_entity.pdbx_description
1 polymer ?
#
loop_
_entity_poly.entity_id
_entity_poly.type
_entity_poly.pdbx_seq_one_letter_code
_entity_poly.pdbx_strand_id
1 'polypeptide(L)'
;DIGTGNFNEKTAKLYTDLALFTSSEAIAKETADVFNNLGLGDVVDNTEHLLVAPKCLQNKILSLIDEQIAIAKEGKEAYIGIKINSLTDKVIIEKLVEASMSGVKIDMIIRGISCMVAGITGYTDNITITSIVGRFLEHSRIYIFGNGADMKMYISSADFMTRNTLKRVEVAGPVYDESIKERILHMFKIMLKDNVKARIMGSDGNYYHKGIKEGEESINSQEYFYDEAIKASR
;
A
#
# COMPACT_ATOMS: atom_id res chain seq x y z
N ASP A 1 16.12 8.61 5.49
CA ASP A 1 15.73 7.37 4.81
C ASP A 1 14.46 6.81 5.43
N ILE A 2 13.49 6.49 4.57
CA ILE A 2 12.21 5.87 4.96
C ILE A 2 12.12 4.53 4.26
N GLY A 3 12.16 3.43 5.02
CA GLY A 3 12.15 2.08 4.49
C GLY A 3 10.87 1.30 4.81
N THR A 4 10.45 0.42 3.90
CA THR A 4 9.33 -0.50 4.14
C THR A 4 9.76 -1.76 4.90
N GLY A 5 11.05 -2.03 4.99
CA GLY A 5 11.62 -3.22 5.59
C GLY A 5 12.85 -2.97 6.43
N ASN A 6 13.45 -4.05 6.90
CA ASN A 6 14.63 -4.00 7.77
C ASN A 6 15.93 -3.99 6.96
N PHE A 7 16.90 -3.17 7.38
CA PHE A 7 18.28 -3.20 6.90
C PHE A 7 19.02 -4.40 7.47
N ASN A 8 18.68 -5.60 6.97
CA ASN A 8 19.28 -6.86 7.40
C ASN A 8 19.73 -7.66 6.19
N GLU A 9 20.99 -8.06 6.16
CA GLU A 9 21.60 -8.77 5.03
C GLU A 9 20.86 -10.06 4.63
N LYS A 10 20.33 -10.80 5.60
CA LYS A 10 19.59 -12.05 5.34
C LYS A 10 18.24 -11.79 4.69
N THR A 11 17.50 -10.79 5.22
CA THR A 11 16.17 -10.42 4.68
C THR A 11 16.28 -9.74 3.33
N ALA A 12 17.30 -8.92 3.09
CA ALA A 12 17.53 -8.24 1.81
C ALA A 12 17.68 -9.20 0.62
N LYS A 13 18.10 -10.45 0.85
CA LYS A 13 18.23 -11.48 -0.20
C LYS A 13 16.90 -12.15 -0.56
N LEU A 14 15.90 -12.04 0.29
CA LEU A 14 14.64 -12.78 0.20
C LEU A 14 13.42 -11.90 -0.01
N TYR A 15 13.50 -10.63 0.40
CA TYR A 15 12.38 -9.70 0.45
C TYR A 15 12.47 -8.64 -0.65
N THR A 16 11.31 -8.23 -1.16
CA THR A 16 11.20 -7.01 -1.95
C THR A 16 10.77 -5.88 -1.05
N ASP A 17 11.60 -4.85 -0.93
CA ASP A 17 11.33 -3.68 -0.12
C ASP A 17 11.61 -2.38 -0.91
N LEU A 18 11.12 -1.26 -0.40
CA LEU A 18 11.37 0.07 -0.90
C LEU A 18 12.11 0.89 0.16
N ALA A 19 13.02 1.74 -0.28
CA ALA A 19 13.66 2.76 0.52
C ALA A 19 13.58 4.09 -0.22
N LEU A 20 13.08 5.13 0.44
CA LEU A 20 12.97 6.49 -0.06
C LEU A 20 13.99 7.37 0.65
N PHE A 21 14.93 7.92 -0.11
CA PHE A 21 15.84 8.95 0.37
C PHE A 21 15.24 10.32 0.07
N THR A 22 15.17 11.18 1.07
CA THR A 22 14.66 12.54 0.92
C THR A 22 15.48 13.54 1.70
N SER A 23 15.63 14.75 1.15
CA SER A 23 16.24 15.91 1.81
C SER A 23 15.19 16.99 2.17
N SER A 24 13.91 16.65 2.18
CA SER A 24 12.83 17.55 2.59
C SER A 24 13.03 17.99 4.05
N GLU A 25 13.20 19.29 4.28
CA GLU A 25 13.37 19.85 5.63
C GLU A 25 12.14 19.59 6.50
N ALA A 26 10.94 19.65 5.93
CA ALA A 26 9.68 19.38 6.62
C ALA A 26 9.64 17.94 7.17
N ILE A 27 9.94 16.96 6.31
CA ILE A 27 10.01 15.54 6.72
C ILE A 27 11.15 15.33 7.73
N ALA A 28 12.31 15.96 7.52
CA ALA A 28 13.44 15.83 8.43
C ALA A 28 13.12 16.37 9.83
N LYS A 29 12.42 17.51 9.92
CA LYS A 29 11.98 18.10 11.20
C LYS A 29 11.01 17.15 11.93
N GLU A 30 9.96 16.67 11.26
CA GLU A 30 9.04 15.71 11.88
C GLU A 30 9.74 14.40 12.28
N THR A 31 10.71 13.94 11.49
CA THR A 31 11.54 12.78 11.84
C THR A 31 12.34 13.02 13.12
N ALA A 32 12.93 14.20 13.28
CA ALA A 32 13.63 14.57 14.51
C ALA A 32 12.68 14.59 15.71
N ASP A 33 11.47 15.13 15.54
CA ASP A 33 10.44 15.13 16.59
C ASP A 33 10.01 13.69 16.97
N VAL A 34 9.86 12.79 15.99
CA VAL A 34 9.59 11.36 16.25
C VAL A 34 10.71 10.75 17.09
N PHE A 35 11.99 10.93 16.72
CA PHE A 35 13.12 10.37 17.47
C PHE A 35 13.25 10.97 18.86
N ASN A 36 13.04 12.28 19.01
CA ASN A 36 13.08 12.94 20.31
C ASN A 36 12.02 12.38 21.26
N ASN A 37 10.76 12.21 20.78
CA ASN A 37 9.69 11.62 21.58
C ASN A 37 9.99 10.16 21.95
N LEU A 38 10.48 9.35 20.99
CA LEU A 38 10.90 7.99 21.27
C LEU A 38 12.00 7.90 22.33
N GLY A 39 12.97 8.84 22.31
CA GLY A 39 14.00 8.95 23.33
C GLY A 39 13.45 9.26 24.73
N LEU A 40 12.27 9.86 24.83
CA LEU A 40 11.54 10.11 26.07
C LEU A 40 10.55 8.98 26.45
N GLY A 41 10.49 7.91 25.64
CA GLY A 41 9.58 6.78 25.86
C GLY A 41 8.14 7.05 25.40
N ASP A 42 7.91 8.05 24.55
CA ASP A 42 6.62 8.43 24.00
C ASP A 42 6.65 8.45 22.46
N VAL A 43 5.52 8.72 21.83
CA VAL A 43 5.35 8.88 20.39
C VAL A 43 4.67 10.22 20.14
N VAL A 44 5.01 10.87 19.02
CA VAL A 44 4.36 12.13 18.60
C VAL A 44 2.84 11.97 18.47
N ASP A 45 2.08 12.93 18.99
CA ASP A 45 0.62 12.88 18.95
C ASP A 45 0.06 13.09 17.55
N ASN A 46 0.71 13.96 16.76
CA ASN A 46 0.33 14.28 15.40
C ASN A 46 1.54 14.78 14.60
N THR A 47 1.47 14.65 13.29
CA THR A 47 2.45 15.11 12.30
C THR A 47 1.68 15.71 11.12
N GLU A 48 2.28 16.52 10.28
CA GLU A 48 1.65 17.07 9.08
C GLU A 48 1.89 16.15 7.87
N HIS A 49 3.13 15.71 7.70
CA HIS A 49 3.60 14.94 6.54
C HIS A 49 3.65 13.44 6.79
N LEU A 50 4.31 13.01 7.85
CA LEU A 50 4.41 11.61 8.22
C LEU A 50 3.08 11.08 8.79
N LEU A 51 2.85 9.78 8.65
CA LEU A 51 1.81 9.07 9.36
C LEU A 51 2.50 8.16 10.39
N VAL A 52 2.30 8.44 11.68
CA VAL A 52 3.03 7.75 12.76
C VAL A 52 2.07 6.97 13.66
N ALA A 53 2.27 5.66 13.74
CA ALA A 53 1.57 4.83 14.71
C ALA A 53 2.33 4.83 16.06
N PRO A 54 1.61 4.61 17.16
CA PRO A 54 0.20 4.24 17.29
C PRO A 54 -0.77 5.44 17.35
N LYS A 55 -0.29 6.68 17.34
CA LYS A 55 -1.14 7.83 17.68
C LYS A 55 -1.90 8.44 16.50
N CYS A 56 -1.29 8.61 15.32
CA CYS A 56 -1.97 9.32 14.23
C CYS A 56 -2.08 8.56 12.90
N LEU A 57 -1.36 7.47 12.68
CA LEU A 57 -1.38 6.75 11.41
C LEU A 57 -2.79 6.29 11.01
N GLN A 58 -3.50 5.60 11.90
CA GLN A 58 -4.84 5.08 11.59
C GLN A 58 -5.81 6.21 11.23
N ASN A 59 -5.89 7.25 12.05
CA ASN A 59 -6.80 8.37 11.82
C ASN A 59 -6.52 9.09 10.49
N LYS A 60 -5.25 9.26 10.13
CA LYS A 60 -4.86 9.86 8.84
C LYS A 60 -5.23 8.97 7.66
N ILE A 61 -5.05 7.66 7.77
CA ILE A 61 -5.51 6.72 6.74
C ILE A 61 -7.03 6.81 6.57
N LEU A 62 -7.80 6.87 7.65
CA LEU A 62 -9.25 7.04 7.60
C LEU A 62 -9.64 8.35 6.90
N SER A 63 -8.96 9.46 7.23
CA SER A 63 -9.20 10.76 6.57
C SER A 63 -8.89 10.73 5.07
N LEU A 64 -7.81 10.06 4.66
CA LEU A 64 -7.46 9.90 3.24
C LEU A 64 -8.50 9.04 2.48
N ILE A 65 -9.08 8.05 3.14
CA ILE A 65 -10.20 7.27 2.57
C ILE A 65 -11.47 8.14 2.49
N ASP A 66 -11.76 8.96 3.52
CA ASP A 66 -12.90 9.88 3.52
C ASP A 66 -12.82 10.93 2.40
N GLU A 67 -11.63 11.43 2.08
CA GLU A 67 -11.40 12.31 0.92
C GLU A 67 -11.84 11.60 -0.38
N GLN A 68 -11.49 10.32 -0.57
CA GLN A 68 -11.90 9.58 -1.77
C GLN A 68 -13.41 9.31 -1.79
N ILE A 69 -14.01 9.04 -0.64
CA ILE A 69 -15.48 8.91 -0.52
C ILE A 69 -16.16 10.22 -0.94
N ALA A 70 -15.65 11.36 -0.51
CA ALA A 70 -16.21 12.66 -0.88
C ALA A 70 -16.12 12.90 -2.40
N ILE A 71 -14.97 12.60 -3.01
CA ILE A 71 -14.75 12.71 -4.47
C ILE A 71 -15.74 11.83 -5.24
N ALA A 72 -15.93 10.57 -4.80
CA ALA A 72 -16.88 9.64 -5.44
C ALA A 72 -18.33 10.11 -5.32
N LYS A 73 -18.72 10.67 -4.15
CA LYS A 73 -20.05 11.25 -3.95
C LYS A 73 -20.34 12.48 -4.81
N GLU A 74 -19.30 13.18 -5.25
CA GLU A 74 -19.42 14.26 -6.25
C GLU A 74 -19.54 13.73 -7.70
N GLY A 75 -19.56 12.43 -7.90
CA GLY A 75 -19.61 11.78 -9.22
C GLY A 75 -18.28 11.82 -9.98
N LYS A 76 -17.18 12.11 -9.30
CA LYS A 76 -15.82 12.10 -9.86
C LYS A 76 -15.16 10.75 -9.69
N GLU A 77 -14.14 10.48 -10.51
CA GLU A 77 -13.33 9.26 -10.40
C GLU A 77 -12.49 9.29 -9.11
N ALA A 78 -12.74 8.32 -8.22
CA ALA A 78 -12.02 8.14 -6.97
C ALA A 78 -11.30 6.78 -6.95
N TYR A 79 -10.09 6.76 -6.40
CA TYR A 79 -9.24 5.57 -6.43
C TYR A 79 -8.47 5.38 -5.13
N ILE A 80 -8.36 4.11 -4.70
CA ILE A 80 -7.47 3.69 -3.62
C ILE A 80 -6.67 2.48 -4.10
N GLY A 81 -5.34 2.58 -4.02
CA GLY A 81 -4.40 1.48 -4.28
C GLY A 81 -3.65 1.12 -2.99
N ILE A 82 -3.69 -0.13 -2.56
CA ILE A 82 -3.02 -0.55 -1.32
C ILE A 82 -2.20 -1.81 -1.58
N LYS A 83 -0.89 -1.76 -1.27
CA LYS A 83 -0.05 -2.95 -1.14
C LYS A 83 0.38 -3.09 0.30
N ILE A 84 0.04 -4.21 0.91
CA ILE A 84 0.35 -4.55 2.32
C ILE A 84 0.55 -6.06 2.47
N ASN A 85 1.10 -6.49 3.60
CA ASN A 85 1.20 -7.92 3.85
C ASN A 85 -0.09 -8.51 4.41
N SER A 86 -0.77 -7.79 5.32
CA SER A 86 -1.99 -8.29 5.98
C SER A 86 -2.98 -7.17 6.29
N LEU A 87 -4.27 -7.51 6.19
CA LEU A 87 -5.41 -6.64 6.46
C LEU A 87 -6.27 -7.28 7.55
N THR A 88 -6.19 -6.77 8.79
CA THR A 88 -6.96 -7.27 9.94
C THR A 88 -7.48 -6.15 10.85
N ASP A 89 -7.20 -4.89 10.53
CA ASP A 89 -7.71 -3.74 11.28
C ASP A 89 -9.18 -3.51 10.94
N LYS A 90 -10.05 -3.78 11.90
CA LYS A 90 -11.50 -3.72 11.71
C LYS A 90 -11.97 -2.33 11.27
N VAL A 91 -11.42 -1.27 11.88
CA VAL A 91 -11.86 0.11 11.59
C VAL A 91 -11.50 0.51 10.16
N ILE A 92 -10.29 0.15 9.71
CA ILE A 92 -9.87 0.40 8.32
C ILE A 92 -10.70 -0.44 7.35
N ILE A 93 -10.97 -1.72 7.66
CA ILE A 93 -11.81 -2.59 6.83
C ILE A 93 -13.21 -1.99 6.65
N GLU A 94 -13.87 -1.58 7.74
CA GLU A 94 -15.20 -0.97 7.69
C GLU A 94 -15.20 0.32 6.84
N LYS A 95 -14.14 1.13 6.93
CA LYS A 95 -13.99 2.34 6.13
C LYS A 95 -13.75 2.05 4.64
N LEU A 96 -13.00 1.01 4.30
CA LEU A 96 -12.80 0.57 2.90
C LEU A 96 -14.11 0.02 2.31
N VAL A 97 -14.93 -0.68 3.08
CA VAL A 97 -16.27 -1.13 2.67
C VAL A 97 -17.16 0.09 2.38
N GLU A 98 -17.19 1.09 3.28
CA GLU A 98 -17.92 2.36 3.06
C GLU A 98 -17.45 3.06 1.76
N ALA A 99 -16.15 3.09 1.51
CA ALA A 99 -15.58 3.66 0.29
C ALA A 99 -16.06 2.91 -0.97
N SER A 100 -16.04 1.58 -0.94
CA SER A 100 -16.55 0.76 -2.05
C SER A 100 -18.03 1.02 -2.31
N MET A 101 -18.86 1.03 -1.25
CA MET A 101 -20.29 1.35 -1.36
C MET A 101 -20.56 2.76 -1.89
N SER A 102 -19.62 3.68 -1.71
CA SER A 102 -19.69 5.05 -2.23
C SER A 102 -19.18 5.17 -3.69
N GLY A 103 -18.73 4.08 -4.31
CA GLY A 103 -18.27 4.05 -5.70
C GLY A 103 -16.77 4.24 -5.88
N VAL A 104 -15.97 4.26 -4.80
CA VAL A 104 -14.50 4.31 -4.90
C VAL A 104 -13.96 3.00 -5.44
N LYS A 105 -13.15 3.05 -6.50
CA LYS A 105 -12.43 1.87 -6.99
C LYS A 105 -11.24 1.57 -6.08
N ILE A 106 -11.13 0.34 -5.61
CA ILE A 106 -10.10 -0.08 -4.67
C ILE A 106 -9.37 -1.33 -5.20
N ASP A 107 -8.08 -1.19 -5.49
CA ASP A 107 -7.22 -2.31 -5.86
C ASP A 107 -6.23 -2.61 -4.72
N MET A 108 -6.23 -3.84 -4.22
CA MET A 108 -5.37 -4.25 -3.13
C MET A 108 -4.45 -5.40 -3.52
N ILE A 109 -3.18 -5.32 -3.11
CA ILE A 109 -2.21 -6.42 -3.21
C ILE A 109 -1.91 -6.88 -1.78
N ILE A 110 -2.41 -8.06 -1.41
CA ILE A 110 -2.29 -8.63 -0.06
C ILE A 110 -1.78 -10.07 -0.18
N ARG A 111 -0.56 -10.34 0.29
CA ARG A 111 0.03 -11.68 0.22
C ARG A 111 -0.28 -12.60 1.41
N GLY A 112 -0.67 -12.02 2.52
CA GLY A 112 -0.96 -12.72 3.78
C GLY A 112 -2.45 -12.73 4.11
N ILE A 113 -2.78 -12.50 5.37
CA ILE A 113 -4.14 -12.56 5.88
C ILE A 113 -4.97 -11.37 5.39
N SER A 114 -6.16 -11.63 4.87
CA SER A 114 -7.22 -10.64 4.68
C SER A 114 -8.45 -11.06 5.48
N CYS A 115 -8.91 -10.18 6.38
CA CYS A 115 -10.18 -10.34 7.09
C CYS A 115 -11.34 -9.66 6.37
N MET A 116 -11.14 -9.26 5.11
CA MET A 116 -12.17 -8.72 4.22
C MET A 116 -12.29 -9.63 2.99
N VAL A 117 -13.51 -9.84 2.53
CA VAL A 117 -13.80 -10.54 1.27
C VAL A 117 -14.15 -9.52 0.19
N ALA A 118 -13.49 -9.64 -0.97
CA ALA A 118 -13.74 -8.79 -2.12
C ALA A 118 -14.93 -9.27 -2.96
N GLY A 119 -15.54 -8.37 -3.73
CA GLY A 119 -16.57 -8.72 -4.71
C GLY A 119 -17.93 -9.17 -4.11
N ILE A 120 -18.22 -8.81 -2.88
CA ILE A 120 -19.53 -9.03 -2.25
C ILE A 120 -20.50 -7.96 -2.74
N THR A 121 -21.55 -8.37 -3.44
CA THR A 121 -22.56 -7.47 -4.02
C THR A 121 -23.20 -6.55 -2.99
N GLY A 122 -23.20 -5.26 -3.29
CA GLY A 122 -23.72 -4.20 -2.43
C GLY A 122 -22.75 -3.71 -1.35
N TYR A 123 -21.59 -4.36 -1.18
CA TYR A 123 -20.61 -4.00 -0.14
C TYR A 123 -19.20 -3.78 -0.69
N THR A 124 -18.63 -4.78 -1.32
CA THR A 124 -17.24 -4.76 -1.79
C THR A 124 -17.12 -4.96 -3.30
N ASP A 125 -18.13 -4.56 -4.06
CA ASP A 125 -18.19 -4.69 -5.52
C ASP A 125 -17.01 -3.98 -6.21
N ASN A 126 -16.56 -2.86 -5.64
CA ASN A 126 -15.49 -2.04 -6.18
C ASN A 126 -14.11 -2.38 -5.59
N ILE A 127 -14.01 -3.48 -4.83
CA ILE A 127 -12.76 -3.94 -4.24
C ILE A 127 -12.24 -5.17 -4.97
N THR A 128 -10.97 -5.09 -5.40
CA THR A 128 -10.22 -6.24 -5.91
C THR A 128 -9.07 -6.55 -4.96
N ILE A 129 -8.93 -7.81 -4.55
CA ILE A 129 -7.79 -8.29 -3.76
C ILE A 129 -6.99 -9.28 -4.59
N THR A 130 -5.73 -8.93 -4.84
CA THR A 130 -4.75 -9.75 -5.54
C THR A 130 -3.68 -10.24 -4.57
N SER A 131 -3.30 -11.50 -4.64
CA SER A 131 -2.19 -12.07 -3.86
C SER A 131 -1.10 -12.55 -4.81
N ILE A 132 0.15 -12.13 -4.52
CA ILE A 132 1.32 -12.55 -5.28
C ILE A 132 2.28 -13.25 -4.33
N VAL A 133 2.55 -14.52 -4.62
CA VAL A 133 3.54 -15.36 -3.94
C VAL A 133 4.50 -15.90 -4.99
N GLY A 134 5.74 -15.47 -4.94
CA GLY A 134 6.75 -15.80 -5.93
C GLY A 134 8.09 -16.19 -5.29
N ARG A 135 9.18 -16.01 -6.05
CA ARG A 135 10.54 -16.28 -5.61
C ARG A 135 10.94 -15.43 -4.41
N PHE A 136 10.56 -14.15 -4.43
CA PHE A 136 10.83 -13.21 -3.37
C PHE A 136 9.57 -12.97 -2.54
N LEU A 137 9.75 -12.64 -1.26
CA LEU A 137 8.67 -12.25 -0.37
C LEU A 137 8.28 -10.80 -0.67
N GLU A 138 7.06 -10.59 -1.16
CA GLU A 138 6.48 -9.26 -1.40
C GLU A 138 6.23 -8.57 -0.05
N HIS A 139 7.17 -7.68 0.35
CA HIS A 139 7.18 -7.12 1.70
C HIS A 139 6.94 -5.61 1.73
N SER A 140 7.18 -4.90 0.64
CA SER A 140 6.93 -3.45 0.58
C SER A 140 5.46 -3.09 0.84
N ARG A 141 5.23 -1.94 1.50
CA ARG A 141 3.89 -1.38 1.70
C ARG A 141 3.80 -0.05 0.99
N ILE A 142 2.73 0.09 0.22
CA ILE A 142 2.43 1.26 -0.60
C ILE A 142 0.96 1.62 -0.37
N TYR A 143 0.69 2.90 -0.13
CA TYR A 143 -0.66 3.44 -0.04
C TYR A 143 -0.82 4.53 -1.09
N ILE A 144 -1.87 4.45 -1.90
CA ILE A 144 -2.19 5.37 -2.99
C ILE A 144 -3.63 5.85 -2.79
N PHE A 145 -3.84 7.16 -2.78
CA PHE A 145 -5.16 7.78 -2.67
C PHE A 145 -5.31 8.81 -3.77
N GLY A 146 -6.33 8.65 -4.61
CA GLY A 146 -6.61 9.50 -5.76
C GLY A 146 -5.84 9.12 -7.02
N ASN A 147 -6.04 9.91 -8.06
CA ASN A 147 -5.47 9.74 -9.40
C ASN A 147 -4.85 11.05 -9.89
N GLY A 148 -3.95 10.95 -10.87
CA GLY A 148 -3.36 12.11 -11.56
C GLY A 148 -2.58 13.03 -10.62
N ALA A 149 -2.73 14.35 -10.80
CA ALA A 149 -1.95 15.37 -10.09
C ALA A 149 -2.24 15.44 -8.58
N ASP A 150 -3.46 15.09 -8.17
CA ASP A 150 -3.88 15.13 -6.76
C ASP A 150 -3.60 13.83 -6.00
N MET A 151 -2.92 12.88 -6.65
CA MET A 151 -2.58 11.58 -6.06
C MET A 151 -1.65 11.75 -4.84
N LYS A 152 -2.10 11.28 -3.69
CA LYS A 152 -1.28 11.14 -2.48
C LYS A 152 -0.74 9.72 -2.40
N MET A 153 0.57 9.61 -2.22
CA MET A 153 1.26 8.31 -2.17
C MET A 153 2.18 8.24 -0.97
N TYR A 154 2.19 7.07 -0.32
CA TYR A 154 3.05 6.79 0.83
C TYR A 154 3.73 5.43 0.68
N ILE A 155 4.95 5.31 1.18
CA ILE A 155 5.58 4.04 1.50
C ILE A 155 5.63 3.87 3.02
N SER A 156 5.46 2.63 3.52
CA SER A 156 5.26 2.41 4.95
C SER A 156 5.93 1.15 5.48
N SER A 157 6.22 1.15 6.77
CA SER A 157 6.55 -0.06 7.53
C SER A 157 5.31 -0.80 8.05
N ALA A 158 4.13 -0.13 8.07
CA ALA A 158 2.91 -0.66 8.66
C ALA A 158 2.09 -1.51 7.70
N ASP A 159 1.58 -2.63 8.20
CA ASP A 159 0.41 -3.32 7.65
C ASP A 159 -0.88 -2.73 8.24
N PHE A 160 -2.03 -2.98 7.63
CA PHE A 160 -3.32 -2.62 8.21
C PHE A 160 -3.79 -3.70 9.20
N MET A 161 -3.02 -3.82 10.26
CA MET A 161 -3.30 -4.70 11.40
C MET A 161 -3.37 -3.87 12.68
N THR A 162 -4.32 -4.18 13.56
CA THR A 162 -4.50 -3.46 14.85
C THR A 162 -3.20 -3.31 15.65
N ARG A 163 -2.33 -4.32 15.61
CA ARG A 163 -1.02 -4.24 16.28
C ARG A 163 -0.08 -3.21 15.66
N ASN A 164 -0.11 -3.02 14.33
CA ASN A 164 0.70 -2.04 13.62
C ASN A 164 0.14 -0.63 13.78
N THR A 165 -1.19 -0.48 13.67
CA THR A 165 -1.84 0.83 13.71
C THR A 165 -1.96 1.43 15.10
N LEU A 166 -2.07 0.59 16.16
CA LEU A 166 -2.39 1.03 17.53
C LEU A 166 -1.39 0.61 18.60
N LYS A 167 -0.38 -0.23 18.32
CA LYS A 167 0.51 -0.77 19.38
C LYS A 167 2.00 -0.66 19.07
N ARG A 168 2.39 -0.65 17.80
CA ARG A 168 3.77 -0.54 17.36
C ARG A 168 4.09 0.87 16.93
N VAL A 169 5.35 1.24 17.01
CA VAL A 169 5.86 2.41 16.30
C VAL A 169 6.08 2.03 14.85
N GLU A 170 5.27 2.60 13.99
CA GLU A 170 5.34 2.42 12.53
C GLU A 170 5.25 3.79 11.87
N VAL A 171 5.84 3.92 10.69
CA VAL A 171 5.86 5.18 9.95
C VAL A 171 5.45 4.95 8.50
N ALA A 172 4.62 5.85 7.96
CA ALA A 172 4.42 6.01 6.54
C ALA A 172 4.94 7.39 6.10
N GLY A 173 5.84 7.39 5.13
CA GLY A 173 6.39 8.61 4.56
C GLY A 173 5.76 8.96 3.22
N PRO A 174 5.40 10.24 2.99
CA PRO A 174 4.84 10.68 1.73
C PRO A 174 5.88 10.70 0.61
N VAL A 175 5.46 10.36 -0.58
CA VAL A 175 6.23 10.49 -1.81
C VAL A 175 5.77 11.74 -2.53
N TYR A 176 6.59 12.79 -2.54
CA TYR A 176 6.22 14.07 -3.16
C TYR A 176 6.75 14.21 -4.59
N ASP A 177 7.88 13.60 -4.91
CA ASP A 177 8.48 13.65 -6.24
C ASP A 177 7.63 12.88 -7.25
N GLU A 178 7.19 13.58 -8.31
CA GLU A 178 6.29 13.01 -9.31
C GLU A 178 6.94 11.85 -10.08
N SER A 179 8.24 11.92 -10.35
CA SER A 179 8.95 10.84 -11.07
C SER A 179 9.03 9.57 -10.22
N ILE A 180 9.19 9.73 -8.91
CA ILE A 180 9.17 8.60 -7.96
C ILE A 180 7.75 8.06 -7.81
N LYS A 181 6.72 8.93 -7.74
CA LYS A 181 5.32 8.48 -7.76
C LYS A 181 5.00 7.65 -9.00
N GLU A 182 5.39 8.14 -10.19
CA GLU A 182 5.19 7.43 -11.45
C GLU A 182 5.87 6.06 -11.44
N ARG A 183 7.10 5.97 -10.94
CA ARG A 183 7.84 4.71 -10.82
C ARG A 183 7.15 3.72 -9.88
N ILE A 184 6.70 4.16 -8.70
CA ILE A 184 5.99 3.30 -7.74
C ILE A 184 4.63 2.89 -8.29
N LEU A 185 3.92 3.81 -8.96
CA LEU A 185 2.64 3.51 -9.61
C LEU A 185 2.81 2.49 -10.75
N HIS A 186 3.90 2.61 -11.55
CA HIS A 186 4.24 1.62 -12.56
C HIS A 186 4.45 0.23 -11.93
N MET A 187 5.26 0.15 -10.86
CA MET A 187 5.45 -1.10 -10.14
C MET A 187 4.12 -1.69 -9.65
N PHE A 188 3.28 -0.89 -9.02
CA PHE A 188 1.98 -1.33 -8.52
C PHE A 188 1.08 -1.86 -9.65
N LYS A 189 1.04 -1.16 -10.79
CA LYS A 189 0.25 -1.55 -11.96
C LYS A 189 0.77 -2.85 -12.62
N ILE A 190 2.09 -3.04 -12.71
CA ILE A 190 2.67 -4.30 -13.22
C ILE A 190 2.32 -5.47 -12.30
N MET A 191 2.37 -5.28 -10.99
CA MET A 191 1.95 -6.31 -10.03
C MET A 191 0.47 -6.66 -10.18
N LEU A 192 -0.41 -5.68 -10.39
CA LEU A 192 -1.83 -5.93 -10.68
C LEU A 192 -2.03 -6.67 -12.02
N LYS A 193 -1.13 -6.51 -12.99
CA LYS A 193 -1.17 -7.21 -14.28
C LYS A 193 -0.59 -8.63 -14.23
N ASP A 194 0.14 -9.00 -13.17
CA ASP A 194 0.69 -10.35 -13.03
C ASP A 194 -0.42 -11.38 -13.24
N ASN A 195 -0.22 -12.28 -14.22
CA ASN A 195 -1.15 -13.34 -14.57
C ASN A 195 -0.48 -14.73 -14.54
N VAL A 196 0.78 -14.78 -14.10
CA VAL A 196 1.56 -16.01 -13.93
C VAL A 196 1.56 -16.48 -12.49
N LYS A 197 1.73 -15.57 -11.52
CA LYS A 197 1.81 -15.88 -10.08
C LYS A 197 0.61 -15.35 -9.30
N ALA A 198 -0.07 -14.33 -9.80
CA ALA A 198 -1.16 -13.70 -9.09
C ALA A 198 -2.39 -14.59 -8.94
N ARG A 199 -3.02 -14.47 -7.78
CA ARG A 199 -4.32 -15.05 -7.46
C ARG A 199 -5.26 -13.92 -7.06
N ILE A 200 -6.50 -13.98 -7.51
CA ILE A 200 -7.55 -13.03 -7.19
C ILE A 200 -8.51 -13.66 -6.21
N MET A 201 -8.90 -12.90 -5.19
CA MET A 201 -9.94 -13.34 -4.25
C MET A 201 -11.30 -13.26 -4.90
N GLY A 202 -12.04 -14.37 -4.85
CA GLY A 202 -13.45 -14.45 -5.25
C GLY A 202 -14.39 -14.01 -4.12
N SER A 203 -15.65 -13.76 -4.45
CA SER A 203 -16.70 -13.41 -3.48
C SER A 203 -17.02 -14.50 -2.45
N ASP A 204 -16.52 -15.70 -2.65
CA ASP A 204 -16.57 -16.81 -1.70
C ASP A 204 -15.39 -16.81 -0.70
N GLY A 205 -14.47 -15.82 -0.81
CA GLY A 205 -13.28 -15.70 0.02
C GLY A 205 -12.12 -16.61 -0.41
N ASN A 206 -12.27 -17.43 -1.45
CA ASN A 206 -11.21 -18.26 -1.97
C ASN A 206 -10.33 -17.51 -2.98
N TYR A 207 -9.09 -17.95 -3.11
CA TYR A 207 -8.15 -17.37 -4.07
C TYR A 207 -8.02 -18.25 -5.31
N TYR A 208 -8.31 -17.66 -6.47
CA TYR A 208 -8.25 -18.31 -7.77
C TYR A 208 -7.04 -17.78 -8.56
N HIS A 209 -6.37 -18.68 -9.27
CA HIS A 209 -5.27 -18.29 -10.16
C HIS A 209 -5.81 -17.35 -11.24
N LYS A 210 -5.15 -16.21 -11.44
CA LYS A 210 -5.60 -15.23 -12.43
C LYS A 210 -5.53 -15.79 -13.84
N GLY A 211 -4.46 -16.52 -14.18
CA GLY A 211 -4.28 -17.17 -15.47
C GLY A 211 -4.05 -16.19 -16.61
N ILE A 212 -3.49 -16.71 -17.68
CA ILE A 212 -3.27 -15.97 -18.94
C ILE A 212 -4.45 -16.22 -19.84
N LYS A 213 -5.16 -15.17 -20.28
CA LYS A 213 -6.23 -15.28 -21.26
C LYS A 213 -5.65 -15.27 -22.67
N GLU A 214 -6.45 -15.74 -23.63
CA GLU A 214 -6.06 -15.74 -25.03
C GLU A 214 -5.76 -14.34 -25.53
N GLY A 215 -4.57 -14.14 -26.10
CA GLY A 215 -4.09 -12.83 -26.56
C GLY A 215 -3.48 -11.91 -25.49
N GLU A 216 -3.46 -12.32 -24.20
CA GLU A 216 -2.77 -11.55 -23.16
C GLU A 216 -1.28 -11.88 -23.13
N GLU A 217 -0.45 -10.87 -22.85
CA GLU A 217 0.96 -11.03 -22.55
C GLU A 217 1.14 -11.77 -21.21
N SER A 218 2.10 -12.68 -21.15
CA SER A 218 2.47 -13.39 -19.92
C SER A 218 3.31 -12.49 -19.04
N ILE A 219 2.81 -12.10 -17.89
CA ILE A 219 3.48 -11.20 -16.94
C ILE A 219 3.67 -11.91 -15.61
N ASN A 220 4.94 -12.21 -15.27
CA ASN A 220 5.41 -12.51 -13.93
C ASN A 220 6.06 -11.24 -13.40
N SER A 221 5.44 -10.55 -12.45
CA SER A 221 5.88 -9.23 -12.01
C SER A 221 7.32 -9.22 -11.47
N GLN A 222 7.75 -10.27 -10.74
CA GLN A 222 9.11 -10.35 -10.21
C GLN A 222 10.17 -10.55 -11.29
N GLU A 223 9.89 -11.35 -12.32
CA GLU A 223 10.77 -11.51 -13.48
C GLU A 223 10.79 -10.23 -14.33
N TYR A 224 9.65 -9.58 -14.51
CA TYR A 224 9.54 -8.30 -15.20
C TYR A 224 10.48 -7.26 -14.58
N PHE A 225 10.44 -7.07 -13.26
CA PHE A 225 11.30 -6.10 -12.57
C PHE A 225 12.78 -6.48 -12.61
N TYR A 226 13.10 -7.77 -12.58
CA TYR A 226 14.45 -8.24 -12.75
C TYR A 226 15.00 -7.86 -14.14
N ASP A 227 14.23 -8.10 -15.20
CA ASP A 227 14.62 -7.76 -16.56
C ASP A 227 14.72 -6.23 -16.78
N GLU A 228 13.81 -5.47 -16.18
CA GLU A 228 13.85 -4.00 -16.20
C GLU A 228 15.14 -3.47 -15.53
N ALA A 229 15.51 -4.02 -14.38
CA ALA A 229 16.73 -3.65 -13.67
C ALA A 229 18.00 -3.98 -14.48
N ILE A 230 18.05 -5.13 -15.15
CA ILE A 230 19.17 -5.50 -16.03
C ILE A 230 19.27 -4.52 -17.21
N LYS A 231 18.14 -4.16 -17.83
CA LYS A 231 18.14 -3.21 -18.94
C LYS A 231 18.62 -1.83 -18.53
N ALA A 232 18.25 -1.37 -17.32
CA ALA A 232 18.65 -0.07 -16.79
C ALA A 232 20.14 -0.03 -16.36
N SER A 233 20.78 -1.18 -16.13
CA SER A 233 22.20 -1.26 -15.74
C SER A 233 23.18 -1.31 -16.95
N ARG A 234 22.68 -1.38 -18.16
CA ARG A 234 23.42 -1.37 -19.43
C ARG A 234 23.43 0.01 -20.07
#